data_7cd389755332be59f7c78dc7180552b3
#
_entry.id   7cd389755332be59f7c78dc7180552b3
#
_cell.length_a   1.000
_cell.length_b   1.000
_cell.length_c   1.000
_cell.angle_alpha   90.00
_cell.angle_beta   90.00
_cell.angle_gamma   90.00
#
_symmetry.space_group_name_H-M   'P 1'
#
loop_
_entity.id
_entity.type
_entity.pdbx_description
1 polymer ?
#
loop_
_entity_poly.entity_id
_entity_poly.type
_entity_poly.pdbx_seq_one_letter_code
_entity_poly.pdbx_strand_id
1 'polypeptide(L)'
;MTTKRMLALVVVLAGGAACSSSSPSKVKDGGADGGAAGKDGGGAGKDGGPTDTAPTDAGGDTPLDTATFDVGGDTAAYTPQQARGAYLVNAVIGCPDCHTPMLPTGVPDMTKFLAGNANFVVLPNGDKLGSRNLTNDATGLKNISDDDIKSFFMTGQRGVGTSLEVLNPIMPYYVFHNMTTDDADAIVAYLRTVPPVVNTIPKRGASFDLPAPANPLDPDLIPLPLDTYTNRESALRGRYLAAESGLCVECHTTHLATGADVLDTTKMFSGGEDFSSFFATTLMIHPVSKNLTSDATTGLGTWALSDVLAALQKGQAKDGSNICPPMPTADYRNMNLADQTDIANYIKSLPPIVHAIADMCAFPPTPPVDGGTSEAGGDTASAGDASGN
;
A
#
# COMPACT_ATOMS: atom_id res chain seq x y z
N MET A 1 -15.55 -19.08 -6.43
CA MET A 1 -14.13 -19.38 -6.52
C MET A 1 -13.26 -18.37 -5.75
N THR A 2 -13.68 -17.15 -5.60
CA THR A 2 -12.95 -16.02 -5.00
C THR A 2 -12.77 -16.09 -3.50
N THR A 3 -13.80 -16.45 -2.75
CA THR A 3 -13.70 -16.65 -1.29
C THR A 3 -12.71 -17.77 -0.90
N LYS A 4 -12.43 -18.69 -1.84
CA LYS A 4 -11.44 -19.76 -1.62
C LYS A 4 -10.00 -19.28 -1.73
N ARG A 5 -9.68 -18.20 -2.49
CA ARG A 5 -8.30 -17.72 -2.64
C ARG A 5 -7.84 -16.89 -1.44
N MET A 6 -8.68 -15.98 -0.96
CA MET A 6 -8.39 -15.28 0.30
C MET A 6 -8.44 -16.23 1.51
N LEU A 7 -9.35 -17.24 1.48
CA LEU A 7 -9.35 -18.35 2.45
C LEU A 7 -8.11 -19.23 2.30
N ALA A 8 -7.59 -19.44 1.07
CA ALA A 8 -6.37 -20.22 0.84
C ALA A 8 -5.12 -19.51 1.38
N LEU A 9 -5.02 -18.19 1.23
CA LEU A 9 -3.91 -17.42 1.80
C LEU A 9 -3.88 -17.52 3.34
N VAL A 10 -5.05 -17.54 3.99
CA VAL A 10 -5.17 -17.66 5.44
C VAL A 10 -5.13 -19.14 5.91
N VAL A 11 -5.73 -20.07 5.17
CA VAL A 11 -5.80 -21.50 5.55
C VAL A 11 -4.48 -22.24 5.28
N VAL A 12 -3.72 -21.87 4.25
CA VAL A 12 -2.45 -22.52 3.95
C VAL A 12 -1.35 -22.11 4.95
N LEU A 13 -1.40 -20.90 5.50
CA LEU A 13 -0.52 -20.51 6.60
C LEU A 13 -0.83 -21.26 7.92
N ALA A 14 -2.07 -21.74 8.10
CA ALA A 14 -2.46 -22.54 9.26
C ALA A 14 -2.26 -24.07 9.06
N GLY A 15 -2.12 -24.55 7.80
CA GLY A 15 -2.03 -25.97 7.46
C GLY A 15 -0.58 -26.54 7.34
N GLY A 16 0.44 -25.72 7.50
CA GLY A 16 1.85 -26.11 7.37
C GLY A 16 2.48 -26.88 8.56
N ALA A 17 1.72 -27.23 9.58
CA ALA A 17 2.22 -27.87 10.80
C ALA A 17 1.91 -29.38 10.92
N ALA A 18 1.68 -30.08 9.81
CA ALA A 18 1.49 -31.53 9.85
C ALA A 18 2.19 -32.22 8.69
N CYS A 19 3.49 -32.45 8.82
CA CYS A 19 4.19 -33.52 8.13
C CYS A 19 5.31 -34.09 8.99
N SER A 20 4.95 -35.17 9.65
CA SER A 20 5.61 -36.44 9.84
C SER A 20 7.14 -36.43 10.02
N SER A 21 7.52 -36.82 11.22
CA SER A 21 8.77 -37.49 11.55
C SER A 21 9.04 -38.67 10.61
N SER A 22 10.09 -38.59 9.82
CA SER A 22 10.83 -39.74 9.36
C SER A 22 12.31 -39.52 9.68
N SER A 23 12.80 -40.29 10.61
CA SER A 23 14.21 -40.38 11.02
C SER A 23 15.09 -40.79 9.87
N PRO A 24 16.27 -40.21 9.66
CA PRO A 24 17.32 -40.86 8.92
C PRO A 24 18.25 -41.64 9.87
N SER A 25 18.53 -42.84 9.46
CA SER A 25 19.45 -43.79 10.02
C SER A 25 20.86 -43.23 10.16
N LYS A 26 21.50 -43.64 11.25
CA LYS A 26 22.93 -43.48 11.56
C LYS A 26 23.79 -44.09 10.46
N VAL A 27 24.77 -43.35 9.98
CA VAL A 27 26.02 -43.92 9.47
C VAL A 27 27.14 -43.34 10.33
N LYS A 28 27.93 -44.29 10.85
CA LYS A 28 29.12 -44.10 11.66
C LYS A 28 30.37 -43.96 10.81
N ASP A 29 31.39 -43.46 11.48
CA ASP A 29 32.86 -43.61 11.29
C ASP A 29 33.50 -42.47 10.48
N GLY A 30 34.58 -41.87 10.84
CA GLY A 30 35.63 -42.18 11.83
C GLY A 30 36.87 -41.37 11.46
N GLY A 31 37.70 -41.01 12.43
CA GLY A 31 39.12 -40.70 12.27
C GLY A 31 39.48 -39.23 12.19
N ALA A 32 39.96 -38.59 13.15
CA ALA A 32 41.24 -38.50 13.89
C ALA A 32 42.33 -37.65 13.19
N ASP A 33 42.90 -36.78 13.99
CA ASP A 33 44.25 -36.20 14.01
C ASP A 33 44.49 -34.95 13.16
N GLY A 34 44.90 -33.86 13.77
CA GLY A 34 46.09 -33.59 14.47
C GLY A 34 46.63 -32.23 14.08
N GLY A 35 46.79 -31.35 15.01
CA GLY A 35 48.03 -30.63 15.22
C GLY A 35 48.24 -29.25 14.59
N ALA A 36 48.53 -28.36 15.49
CA ALA A 36 49.59 -27.36 15.48
C ALA A 36 49.23 -25.88 15.27
N ALA A 37 49.56 -25.17 16.29
CA ALA A 37 49.59 -23.73 16.47
C ALA A 37 50.50 -23.00 15.49
N GLY A 38 50.10 -21.80 15.08
CA GLY A 38 50.95 -20.78 14.48
C GLY A 38 50.39 -19.40 14.81
N LYS A 39 51.09 -18.72 15.73
CA LYS A 39 51.00 -17.28 15.93
C LYS A 39 51.62 -16.57 14.74
N ASP A 40 51.08 -15.45 14.28
CA ASP A 40 51.75 -14.17 14.23
C ASP A 40 51.05 -13.17 13.32
N GLY A 41 51.00 -11.94 13.76
CA GLY A 41 51.30 -10.81 12.92
C GLY A 41 50.14 -9.96 12.42
N GLY A 42 49.94 -8.83 13.09
CA GLY A 42 49.08 -7.74 12.77
C GLY A 42 49.12 -7.24 11.34
N GLY A 43 47.98 -6.71 10.91
CA GLY A 43 47.83 -5.97 9.68
C GLY A 43 46.48 -5.29 9.71
N ALA A 44 46.46 -4.00 10.07
CA ALA A 44 45.29 -3.16 9.93
C ALA A 44 44.94 -3.00 8.44
N GLY A 45 44.05 -3.80 7.95
CA GLY A 45 43.40 -3.61 6.64
C GLY A 45 42.16 -2.75 6.85
N LYS A 46 42.20 -1.54 6.30
CA LYS A 46 40.98 -0.73 6.11
C LYS A 46 40.21 -1.37 4.98
N ASP A 47 39.19 -2.12 5.32
CA ASP A 47 38.21 -2.60 4.37
C ASP A 47 37.23 -1.45 4.13
N GLY A 48 37.45 -0.74 3.02
CA GLY A 48 36.46 0.14 2.43
C GLY A 48 35.32 -0.72 1.90
N GLY A 49 34.32 -0.94 2.73
CA GLY A 49 33.00 -1.38 2.27
C GLY A 49 32.42 -0.31 1.34
N PRO A 50 31.64 -0.68 0.32
CA PRO A 50 30.97 0.31 -0.50
C PRO A 50 30.07 1.13 0.44
N THR A 51 30.33 2.42 0.50
CA THR A 51 29.42 3.38 1.09
C THR A 51 28.19 3.38 0.22
N ASP A 52 27.11 2.80 0.73
CA ASP A 52 25.76 2.96 0.20
C ASP A 52 25.42 4.46 0.31
N THR A 53 25.82 5.21 -0.68
CA THR A 53 25.29 6.56 -0.88
C THR A 53 23.93 6.37 -1.51
N ALA A 54 22.90 6.32 -0.67
CA ALA A 54 21.55 6.65 -1.10
C ALA A 54 21.65 7.92 -1.98
N PRO A 55 20.95 7.99 -3.13
CA PRO A 55 20.96 9.18 -3.94
C PRO A 55 20.56 10.36 -3.07
N THR A 56 21.51 11.25 -2.81
CA THR A 56 21.22 12.54 -2.19
C THR A 56 20.25 13.24 -3.09
N ASP A 57 19.08 13.56 -2.54
CA ASP A 57 18.06 14.39 -3.17
C ASP A 57 18.68 15.74 -3.56
N ALA A 58 19.17 15.81 -4.79
CA ALA A 58 19.61 17.03 -5.44
C ALA A 58 18.53 17.53 -6.41
N GLY A 59 17.27 17.32 -6.05
CA GLY A 59 16.12 17.98 -6.64
C GLY A 59 15.87 19.26 -5.85
N GLY A 60 16.14 20.43 -6.49
CA GLY A 60 15.98 21.72 -5.85
C GLY A 60 14.64 21.85 -5.13
N ASP A 61 14.71 22.31 -3.88
CA ASP A 61 13.57 22.72 -3.07
C ASP A 61 12.73 23.74 -3.82
N THR A 62 11.81 23.29 -4.66
CA THR A 62 10.59 24.05 -4.87
C THR A 62 9.79 23.89 -3.59
N PRO A 63 9.36 25.01 -2.95
CA PRO A 63 8.52 24.92 -1.77
C PRO A 63 7.34 24.01 -2.11
N LEU A 64 7.17 22.92 -1.34
CA LEU A 64 5.99 22.09 -1.38
C LEU A 64 4.78 23.01 -1.42
N ASP A 65 4.07 23.02 -2.53
CA ASP A 65 2.75 23.60 -2.60
C ASP A 65 1.95 22.89 -1.50
N THR A 66 1.71 23.62 -0.41
CA THR A 66 1.02 23.10 0.76
C THR A 66 -0.43 22.90 0.35
N ALA A 67 -0.71 21.76 -0.30
CA ALA A 67 -2.06 21.26 -0.38
C ALA A 67 -2.53 21.12 1.07
N THR A 68 -3.35 22.08 1.49
CA THR A 68 -3.97 22.08 2.81
C THR A 68 -4.97 20.95 2.83
N PHE A 69 -4.53 19.79 3.33
CA PHE A 69 -5.47 18.77 3.75
C PHE A 69 -6.25 19.34 4.93
N ASP A 70 -7.45 19.81 4.66
CA ASP A 70 -8.38 20.29 5.69
C ASP A 70 -8.97 19.07 6.42
N VAL A 71 -8.20 18.53 7.36
CA VAL A 71 -8.71 17.61 8.38
C VAL A 71 -9.16 18.44 9.56
N GLY A 72 -10.28 19.17 9.40
CA GLY A 72 -11.04 19.93 10.41
C GLY A 72 -10.47 19.99 11.84
N GLY A 73 -9.32 20.62 12.04
CA GLY A 73 -8.66 20.83 13.31
C GLY A 73 -7.67 21.98 13.17
N ASP A 74 -7.55 22.78 14.21
CA ASP A 74 -6.68 23.93 14.36
C ASP A 74 -5.32 23.68 13.69
N THR A 75 -5.06 24.26 12.53
CA THR A 75 -3.86 24.07 11.72
C THR A 75 -2.69 24.85 12.33
N ALA A 76 -2.13 24.34 13.42
CA ALA A 76 -0.73 24.61 13.70
C ALA A 76 0.05 24.10 12.49
N ALA A 77 0.81 24.97 11.83
CA ALA A 77 1.56 24.60 10.62
C ALA A 77 2.45 23.39 10.94
N TYR A 78 2.32 22.31 10.17
CA TYR A 78 3.18 21.13 10.29
C TYR A 78 4.64 21.52 10.15
N THR A 79 5.51 20.86 10.89
CA THR A 79 6.94 20.89 10.58
C THR A 79 7.15 20.25 9.19
N PRO A 80 8.27 20.53 8.49
CA PRO A 80 8.55 19.88 7.20
C PRO A 80 8.48 18.36 7.27
N GLN A 81 8.97 17.74 8.35
CA GLN A 81 8.89 16.30 8.57
C GLN A 81 7.44 15.82 8.72
N GLN A 82 6.62 16.51 9.50
CA GLN A 82 5.20 16.17 9.65
C GLN A 82 4.43 16.35 8.34
N ALA A 83 4.74 17.39 7.56
CA ALA A 83 4.13 17.60 6.25
C ALA A 83 4.50 16.48 5.27
N ARG A 84 5.77 16.02 5.26
CA ARG A 84 6.18 14.84 4.48
C ARG A 84 5.43 13.59 4.92
N GLY A 85 5.29 13.35 6.23
CA GLY A 85 4.53 12.23 6.77
C GLY A 85 3.06 12.28 6.39
N ALA A 86 2.43 13.46 6.48
CA ALA A 86 1.05 13.67 6.05
C ALA A 86 0.86 13.33 4.57
N TYR A 87 1.77 13.77 3.73
CA TYR A 87 1.77 13.47 2.30
C TYR A 87 1.88 11.96 2.02
N LEU A 88 2.84 11.29 2.67
CA LEU A 88 3.02 9.83 2.52
C LEU A 88 1.78 9.07 2.97
N VAL A 89 1.25 9.38 4.15
CA VAL A 89 0.09 8.69 4.73
C VAL A 89 -1.18 8.85 3.90
N ASN A 90 -1.43 10.07 3.37
CA ASN A 90 -2.72 10.41 2.76
C ASN A 90 -2.73 10.40 1.22
N ALA A 91 -1.56 10.48 0.57
CA ALA A 91 -1.50 10.57 -0.88
C ALA A 91 -0.72 9.42 -1.54
N VAL A 92 0.39 8.96 -0.92
CA VAL A 92 1.25 7.95 -1.53
C VAL A 92 0.84 6.53 -1.12
N ILE A 93 0.58 6.33 0.17
CA ILE A 93 0.32 5.00 0.75
C ILE A 93 -1.18 4.72 0.87
N GLY A 94 -2.00 5.73 1.22
CA GLY A 94 -3.43 5.55 1.46
C GLY A 94 -3.74 4.83 2.79
N CYS A 95 -2.99 5.12 3.85
CA CYS A 95 -3.26 4.51 5.17
C CYS A 95 -4.71 4.63 5.64
N PRO A 96 -5.42 5.76 5.39
CA PRO A 96 -6.81 5.94 5.77
C PRO A 96 -7.77 4.90 5.19
N ASP A 97 -7.49 4.34 4.00
CA ASP A 97 -8.36 3.37 3.33
C ASP A 97 -8.57 2.10 4.17
N CYS A 98 -7.52 1.66 4.85
CA CYS A 98 -7.59 0.52 5.75
C CYS A 98 -7.87 0.93 7.20
N HIS A 99 -7.34 2.10 7.64
CA HIS A 99 -7.32 2.49 9.04
C HIS A 99 -8.42 3.47 9.44
N THR A 100 -9.35 3.82 8.54
CA THR A 100 -10.58 4.57 8.88
C THR A 100 -11.77 3.63 8.78
N PRO A 101 -12.65 3.54 9.79
CA PRO A 101 -13.82 2.66 9.72
C PRO A 101 -14.78 3.14 8.62
N MET A 102 -15.53 2.19 8.07
CA MET A 102 -16.54 2.48 7.06
C MET A 102 -17.91 2.64 7.71
N LEU A 103 -18.67 3.62 7.25
CA LEU A 103 -20.09 3.76 7.56
C LEU A 103 -20.89 2.63 6.85
N PRO A 104 -22.11 2.30 7.31
CA PRO A 104 -22.97 1.34 6.63
C PRO A 104 -23.28 1.69 5.16
N THR A 105 -23.11 2.95 4.79
CA THR A 105 -23.26 3.45 3.41
C THR A 105 -22.07 3.12 2.50
N GLY A 106 -20.99 2.55 3.05
CA GLY A 106 -19.78 2.22 2.29
C GLY A 106 -18.82 3.39 2.10
N VAL A 107 -19.02 4.51 2.82
CA VAL A 107 -18.06 5.63 2.81
C VAL A 107 -17.26 5.67 4.11
N PRO A 108 -16.01 6.19 4.11
CA PRO A 108 -15.21 6.33 5.32
C PRO A 108 -15.88 7.22 6.38
N ASP A 109 -15.85 6.79 7.63
CA ASP A 109 -16.28 7.59 8.78
C ASP A 109 -15.18 8.58 9.17
N MET A 110 -15.20 9.76 8.57
CA MET A 110 -14.19 10.79 8.80
C MET A 110 -14.19 11.33 10.24
N THR A 111 -15.24 11.09 11.04
CA THR A 111 -15.23 11.43 12.48
C THR A 111 -14.31 10.48 13.28
N LYS A 112 -13.90 9.38 12.64
CA LYS A 112 -12.99 8.36 13.18
C LYS A 112 -11.76 8.17 12.27
N PHE A 113 -11.32 9.24 11.65
CA PHE A 113 -10.16 9.22 10.76
C PHE A 113 -8.96 8.53 11.43
N LEU A 114 -8.39 7.54 10.75
CA LEU A 114 -7.27 6.70 11.24
C LEU A 114 -7.52 5.97 12.57
N ALA A 115 -8.76 5.89 13.04
CA ALA A 115 -9.07 5.23 14.33
C ALA A 115 -9.13 3.70 14.24
N GLY A 116 -8.85 3.11 13.08
CA GLY A 116 -8.89 1.66 12.87
C GLY A 116 -10.29 1.12 12.54
N ASN A 117 -10.32 -0.02 11.87
CA ASN A 117 -11.54 -0.72 11.47
C ASN A 117 -11.58 -2.12 12.12
N ALA A 118 -12.47 -2.32 13.07
CA ALA A 118 -12.59 -3.58 13.81
C ALA A 118 -13.03 -4.79 12.94
N ASN A 119 -13.62 -4.54 11.78
CA ASN A 119 -14.12 -5.56 10.86
C ASN A 119 -13.47 -5.43 9.47
N PHE A 120 -12.17 -5.13 9.42
CA PHE A 120 -11.47 -4.95 8.15
C PHE A 120 -11.53 -6.21 7.27
N VAL A 121 -11.27 -7.39 7.87
CA VAL A 121 -11.54 -8.69 7.23
C VAL A 121 -12.40 -9.52 8.15
N VAL A 122 -13.43 -10.17 7.60
CA VAL A 122 -14.29 -11.09 8.33
C VAL A 122 -14.37 -12.41 7.55
N LEU A 123 -13.95 -13.49 8.18
CA LEU A 123 -14.01 -14.83 7.60
C LEU A 123 -15.36 -15.49 7.82
N PRO A 124 -15.75 -16.49 7.00
CA PRO A 124 -17.01 -17.22 7.16
C PRO A 124 -17.15 -17.95 8.50
N ASN A 125 -16.04 -18.30 9.16
CA ASN A 125 -16.04 -18.91 10.50
C ASN A 125 -16.26 -17.90 11.63
N GLY A 126 -16.37 -16.60 11.31
CA GLY A 126 -16.55 -15.52 12.25
C GLY A 126 -15.26 -14.89 12.78
N ASP A 127 -14.09 -15.43 12.44
CA ASP A 127 -12.81 -14.82 12.78
C ASP A 127 -12.67 -13.47 12.08
N LYS A 128 -12.11 -12.50 12.80
CA LYS A 128 -11.94 -11.12 12.33
C LYS A 128 -10.51 -10.69 12.43
N LEU A 129 -10.09 -9.87 11.46
CA LEU A 129 -8.89 -9.07 11.51
C LEU A 129 -9.29 -7.61 11.44
N GLY A 130 -8.99 -6.85 12.50
CA GLY A 130 -9.16 -5.39 12.49
C GLY A 130 -7.85 -4.69 12.13
N SER A 131 -7.94 -3.57 11.41
CA SER A 131 -6.83 -2.64 11.27
C SER A 131 -6.68 -1.82 12.55
N ARG A 132 -5.44 -1.49 12.94
CA ARG A 132 -5.16 -0.83 14.22
C ARG A 132 -5.62 0.63 14.24
N ASN A 133 -5.94 1.13 15.46
CA ASN A 133 -6.13 2.54 15.73
C ASN A 133 -4.78 3.26 15.68
N LEU A 134 -4.61 4.17 14.71
CA LEU A 134 -3.39 4.95 14.49
C LEU A 134 -3.46 6.35 15.13
N THR A 135 -4.47 6.66 15.92
CA THR A 135 -4.59 7.93 16.62
C THR A 135 -3.84 7.92 17.96
N ASN A 136 -3.61 9.09 18.54
CA ASN A 136 -2.92 9.24 19.82
C ASN A 136 -3.81 8.97 21.05
N ASP A 137 -4.76 8.07 20.93
CA ASP A 137 -5.59 7.57 22.02
C ASP A 137 -4.90 6.40 22.75
N ALA A 138 -5.30 6.12 23.98
CA ALA A 138 -4.82 4.97 24.76
C ALA A 138 -5.17 3.62 24.10
N THR A 139 -6.20 3.57 23.26
CA THR A 139 -6.58 2.41 22.45
C THR A 139 -5.83 2.33 21.12
N GLY A 140 -4.98 3.34 20.85
CA GLY A 140 -4.15 3.46 19.65
C GLY A 140 -2.66 3.62 19.99
N LEU A 141 -2.02 4.67 19.45
CA LEU A 141 -0.57 4.84 19.48
C LEU A 141 -0.02 5.53 20.74
N LYS A 142 -0.86 6.09 21.61
CA LYS A 142 -0.43 6.95 22.74
C LYS A 142 0.68 6.33 23.60
N ASN A 143 0.57 5.02 23.88
CA ASN A 143 1.46 4.30 24.78
C ASN A 143 2.48 3.42 24.05
N ILE A 144 2.62 3.58 22.74
CA ILE A 144 3.56 2.85 21.88
C ILE A 144 4.72 3.78 21.55
N SER A 145 5.96 3.32 21.69
CA SER A 145 7.13 4.13 21.33
C SER A 145 7.21 4.36 19.81
N ASP A 146 7.91 5.42 19.39
CA ASP A 146 8.10 5.72 17.98
C ASP A 146 8.86 4.59 17.26
N ASP A 147 9.85 3.98 17.94
CA ASP A 147 10.58 2.83 17.41
C ASP A 147 9.71 1.59 17.25
N ASP A 148 8.79 1.33 18.19
CA ASP A 148 7.83 0.23 18.05
C ASP A 148 6.84 0.48 16.90
N ILE A 149 6.40 1.73 16.70
CA ILE A 149 5.53 2.07 15.57
C ILE A 149 6.27 1.80 14.25
N LYS A 150 7.52 2.28 14.11
CA LYS A 150 8.35 2.01 12.94
C LYS A 150 8.58 0.51 12.74
N SER A 151 8.97 -0.19 13.80
CA SER A 151 9.17 -1.64 13.74
C SER A 151 7.95 -2.36 13.20
N PHE A 152 6.75 -1.99 13.65
CA PHE A 152 5.53 -2.63 13.18
C PHE A 152 5.32 -2.48 11.67
N PHE A 153 5.34 -1.26 11.15
CA PHE A 153 5.01 -1.09 9.74
C PHE A 153 6.17 -1.36 8.78
N MET A 154 7.41 -1.47 9.28
CA MET A 154 8.56 -1.81 8.45
C MET A 154 8.98 -3.28 8.55
N THR A 155 8.71 -3.95 9.66
CA THR A 155 9.18 -5.33 9.88
C THR A 155 8.06 -6.32 10.20
N GLY A 156 6.84 -5.83 10.40
CA GLY A 156 5.70 -6.65 10.78
C GLY A 156 5.76 -7.19 12.20
N GLN A 157 6.67 -6.70 13.04
CA GLN A 157 6.80 -7.21 14.41
C GLN A 157 7.17 -6.13 15.42
N ARG A 158 6.78 -6.36 16.67
CA ARG A 158 7.08 -5.52 17.82
C ARG A 158 7.34 -6.36 19.06
N GLY A 159 8.19 -5.84 19.94
CA GLY A 159 8.53 -6.51 21.19
C GLY A 159 9.61 -7.58 21.02
N VAL A 160 9.89 -8.30 22.09
CA VAL A 160 10.96 -9.31 22.16
C VAL A 160 10.49 -10.57 22.89
N GLY A 161 11.00 -11.71 22.50
CA GLY A 161 10.74 -13.00 23.17
C GLY A 161 9.25 -13.35 23.20
N THR A 162 8.72 -13.66 24.38
CA THR A 162 7.31 -14.05 24.59
C THR A 162 6.30 -12.91 24.40
N SER A 163 6.78 -11.66 24.34
CA SER A 163 5.98 -10.47 24.07
C SER A 163 5.98 -10.06 22.61
N LEU A 164 6.56 -10.87 21.72
CA LEU A 164 6.62 -10.61 20.30
C LEU A 164 5.19 -10.62 19.72
N GLU A 165 4.81 -9.51 19.09
CA GLU A 165 3.60 -9.41 18.29
C GLU A 165 3.98 -9.39 16.80
N VAL A 166 3.38 -10.28 16.01
CA VAL A 166 3.60 -10.38 14.56
C VAL A 166 2.36 -9.88 13.84
N LEU A 167 2.51 -8.96 12.89
CA LEU A 167 1.40 -8.49 12.07
C LEU A 167 1.05 -9.51 10.98
N ASN A 168 -0.21 -9.48 10.55
CA ASN A 168 -0.62 -10.18 9.35
C ASN A 168 -0.15 -9.40 8.12
N PRO A 169 0.41 -10.04 7.07
CA PRO A 169 0.96 -9.38 5.89
C PRO A 169 -0.07 -8.66 5.01
N ILE A 170 -1.35 -8.73 5.33
CA ILE A 170 -2.36 -7.84 4.74
C ILE A 170 -2.05 -6.37 5.05
N MET A 171 -1.33 -6.08 6.14
CA MET A 171 -0.57 -4.86 6.31
C MET A 171 0.78 -5.04 5.59
N PRO A 172 1.08 -4.34 4.50
CA PRO A 172 2.17 -4.68 3.59
C PRO A 172 3.55 -4.21 4.11
N TYR A 173 3.88 -4.54 5.35
CA TYR A 173 5.15 -4.20 6.00
C TYR A 173 6.37 -4.75 5.24
N TYR A 174 6.21 -5.84 4.51
CA TYR A 174 7.28 -6.44 3.72
C TYR A 174 7.68 -5.57 2.51
N VAL A 175 6.77 -4.71 2.01
CA VAL A 175 7.08 -3.66 1.03
C VAL A 175 7.70 -2.47 1.74
N PHE A 176 7.08 -1.98 2.81
CA PHE A 176 7.55 -0.82 3.58
C PHE A 176 8.90 -1.04 4.25
N HIS A 177 9.35 -2.28 4.34
CA HIS A 177 10.71 -2.61 4.81
C HIS A 177 11.80 -1.82 4.06
N ASN A 178 11.55 -1.52 2.80
CA ASN A 178 12.49 -0.82 1.91
C ASN A 178 12.34 0.72 1.96
N MET A 179 11.40 1.23 2.75
CA MET A 179 11.23 2.67 2.93
C MET A 179 12.45 3.28 3.62
N THR A 180 12.83 4.50 3.23
CA THR A 180 13.90 5.22 3.92
C THR A 180 13.55 5.51 5.37
N THR A 181 14.55 5.56 6.23
CA THR A 181 14.36 5.92 7.65
C THR A 181 13.72 7.29 7.81
N ASP A 182 14.10 8.26 6.97
CA ASP A 182 13.58 9.62 7.01
C ASP A 182 12.07 9.66 6.71
N ASP A 183 11.61 8.91 5.71
CA ASP A 183 10.18 8.80 5.39
C ASP A 183 9.42 8.04 6.47
N ALA A 184 10.00 6.99 7.04
CA ALA A 184 9.42 6.27 8.16
C ALA A 184 9.28 7.16 9.41
N ASP A 185 10.29 7.96 9.73
CA ASP A 185 10.25 8.94 10.81
C ASP A 185 9.24 10.05 10.54
N ALA A 186 9.11 10.48 9.28
CA ALA A 186 8.10 11.46 8.87
C ALA A 186 6.67 10.94 9.09
N ILE A 187 6.41 9.69 8.73
CA ILE A 187 5.12 9.04 8.98
C ILE A 187 4.80 9.04 10.48
N VAL A 188 5.75 8.61 11.32
CA VAL A 188 5.55 8.61 12.78
C VAL A 188 5.30 10.02 13.31
N ALA A 189 6.10 11.00 12.86
CA ALA A 189 5.93 12.40 13.25
C ALA A 189 4.54 12.94 12.89
N TYR A 190 4.00 12.60 11.73
CA TYR A 190 2.64 12.95 11.36
C TYR A 190 1.61 12.22 12.22
N LEU A 191 1.72 10.89 12.38
CA LEU A 191 0.78 10.11 13.19
C LEU A 191 0.69 10.64 14.63
N ARG A 192 1.78 11.21 15.17
CA ARG A 192 1.78 11.88 16.48
C ARG A 192 0.96 13.18 16.52
N THR A 193 0.61 13.76 15.39
CA THR A 193 -0.27 14.93 15.31
C THR A 193 -1.75 14.57 15.21
N VAL A 194 -2.07 13.31 14.85
CA VAL A 194 -3.47 12.88 14.65
C VAL A 194 -4.24 12.96 15.97
N PRO A 195 -5.39 13.67 16.01
CA PRO A 195 -6.19 13.80 17.21
C PRO A 195 -6.62 12.45 17.80
N PRO A 196 -6.68 12.31 19.13
CA PRO A 196 -7.05 11.05 19.77
C PRO A 196 -8.53 10.70 19.51
N VAL A 197 -8.77 9.48 19.07
CA VAL A 197 -10.12 8.89 18.92
C VAL A 197 -10.17 7.57 19.67
N VAL A 198 -11.08 7.46 20.62
CA VAL A 198 -11.30 6.20 21.36
C VAL A 198 -11.92 5.17 20.43
N ASN A 199 -11.17 4.14 20.07
CA ASN A 199 -11.67 3.00 19.30
C ASN A 199 -10.87 1.74 19.62
N THR A 200 -11.43 0.85 20.41
CA THR A 200 -10.80 -0.41 20.77
C THR A 200 -10.95 -1.42 19.63
N ILE A 201 -9.83 -1.79 19.02
CA ILE A 201 -9.80 -2.84 18.00
C ILE A 201 -9.62 -4.18 18.71
N PRO A 202 -10.56 -5.13 18.55
CA PRO A 202 -10.45 -6.45 19.16
C PRO A 202 -9.19 -7.21 18.74
N LYS A 203 -8.75 -8.13 19.58
CA LYS A 203 -7.71 -9.08 19.18
C LYS A 203 -8.19 -9.84 17.94
N ARG A 204 -7.28 -10.05 16.99
CA ARG A 204 -7.57 -10.84 15.78
C ARG A 204 -7.97 -12.27 16.13
N GLY A 205 -8.80 -12.89 15.28
CA GLY A 205 -9.16 -14.30 15.38
C GLY A 205 -7.96 -15.21 15.08
N ALA A 206 -7.99 -16.43 15.62
CA ALA A 206 -6.88 -17.37 15.52
C ALA A 206 -6.49 -17.74 14.08
N SER A 207 -7.44 -17.66 13.14
CA SER A 207 -7.17 -17.89 11.71
C SER A 207 -6.17 -16.88 11.09
N PHE A 208 -5.88 -15.79 11.78
CA PHE A 208 -4.93 -14.76 11.34
C PHE A 208 -3.61 -14.79 12.11
N ASP A 209 -3.42 -15.72 13.04
CA ASP A 209 -2.18 -15.84 13.78
C ASP A 209 -1.09 -16.43 12.89
N LEU A 210 0.10 -15.85 12.99
CA LEU A 210 1.27 -16.24 12.23
C LEU A 210 2.43 -16.54 13.18
N PRO A 211 3.25 -17.58 12.90
CA PRO A 211 4.40 -17.95 13.72
C PRO A 211 5.58 -16.98 13.55
N ALA A 212 5.65 -16.30 12.40
CA ALA A 212 6.72 -15.36 12.05
C ALA A 212 6.18 -14.33 11.03
N PRO A 213 6.81 -13.16 10.91
CA PRO A 213 6.47 -12.21 9.85
C PRO A 213 6.82 -12.80 8.47
N ALA A 214 6.18 -12.25 7.43
CA ALA A 214 6.58 -12.53 6.05
C ALA A 214 7.99 -11.98 5.78
N ASN A 215 8.68 -12.58 4.82
CA ASN A 215 9.98 -12.09 4.38
C ASN A 215 9.85 -10.67 3.79
N PRO A 216 10.81 -9.77 4.05
CA PRO A 216 10.89 -8.51 3.34
C PRO A 216 10.98 -8.72 1.84
N LEU A 217 10.35 -7.83 1.07
CA LEU A 217 10.57 -7.80 -0.37
C LEU A 217 12.03 -7.40 -0.64
N ASP A 218 12.77 -8.29 -1.30
CA ASP A 218 14.16 -8.02 -1.68
C ASP A 218 14.20 -6.86 -2.69
N PRO A 219 14.83 -5.71 -2.38
CA PRO A 219 14.89 -4.57 -3.28
C PRO A 219 15.63 -4.87 -4.59
N ASP A 220 16.53 -5.84 -4.61
CA ASP A 220 17.25 -6.25 -5.82
C ASP A 220 16.35 -6.98 -6.83
N LEU A 221 15.22 -7.51 -6.37
CA LEU A 221 14.20 -8.15 -7.23
C LEU A 221 13.23 -7.14 -7.83
N ILE A 222 13.14 -5.92 -7.28
CA ILE A 222 12.28 -4.87 -7.84
C ILE A 222 12.91 -4.37 -9.16
N PRO A 223 12.20 -4.42 -10.30
CA PRO A 223 12.76 -4.08 -11.59
C PRO A 223 13.41 -2.70 -11.61
N LEU A 224 14.64 -2.62 -12.08
CA LEU A 224 15.32 -1.34 -12.34
C LEU A 224 14.90 -0.77 -13.70
N PRO A 225 14.81 0.57 -13.84
CA PRO A 225 14.69 1.19 -15.15
C PRO A 225 15.89 0.81 -16.03
N LEU A 226 15.64 0.57 -17.31
CA LEU A 226 16.73 0.31 -18.26
C LEU A 226 17.73 1.49 -18.25
N ASP A 227 19.02 1.19 -18.36
CA ASP A 227 20.08 2.23 -18.40
C ASP A 227 19.91 3.17 -19.59
N THR A 228 19.29 2.69 -20.66
CA THR A 228 18.97 3.48 -21.85
C THR A 228 17.67 4.26 -21.78
N TYR A 229 16.92 4.16 -20.67
CA TYR A 229 15.66 4.90 -20.53
C TYR A 229 15.92 6.40 -20.38
N THR A 230 15.30 7.21 -21.23
CA THR A 230 15.62 8.65 -21.34
C THR A 230 15.43 9.41 -20.03
N ASN A 231 14.39 9.05 -19.26
CA ASN A 231 14.06 9.70 -17.97
C ASN A 231 14.44 8.81 -16.78
N ARG A 232 15.62 8.16 -16.85
CA ARG A 232 16.03 7.14 -15.88
C ARG A 232 16.05 7.65 -14.44
N GLU A 233 16.56 8.86 -14.20
CA GLU A 233 16.58 9.44 -12.84
C GLU A 233 15.17 9.65 -12.27
N SER A 234 14.24 10.17 -13.08
CA SER A 234 12.83 10.26 -12.71
C SER A 234 12.24 8.88 -12.44
N ALA A 235 12.54 7.89 -13.28
CA ALA A 235 12.06 6.53 -13.10
C ALA A 235 12.65 5.86 -11.83
N LEU A 236 13.87 6.18 -11.40
CA LEU A 236 14.43 5.68 -10.14
C LEU A 236 13.70 6.25 -8.92
N ARG A 237 13.37 7.54 -8.92
CA ARG A 237 12.52 8.12 -7.88
C ARG A 237 11.12 7.50 -7.89
N GLY A 238 10.56 7.30 -9.09
CA GLY A 238 9.27 6.62 -9.26
C GLY A 238 9.28 5.17 -8.78
N ARG A 239 10.39 4.45 -8.91
CA ARG A 239 10.57 3.09 -8.37
C ARG A 239 10.39 3.09 -6.84
N TYR A 240 11.04 4.01 -6.15
CA TYR A 240 10.88 4.18 -4.72
C TYR A 240 9.42 4.43 -4.33
N LEU A 241 8.75 5.37 -5.01
CA LEU A 241 7.36 5.73 -4.75
C LEU A 241 6.36 4.62 -5.13
N ALA A 242 6.70 3.73 -6.04
CA ALA A 242 5.79 2.68 -6.51
C ALA A 242 6.00 1.32 -5.82
N ALA A 243 7.19 1.06 -5.27
CA ALA A 243 7.56 -0.29 -4.84
C ALA A 243 8.29 -0.38 -3.50
N GLU A 244 8.65 0.75 -2.89
CA GLU A 244 9.38 0.76 -1.63
C GLU A 244 8.63 1.58 -0.55
N SER A 245 8.05 2.72 -0.91
CA SER A 245 7.20 3.52 -0.02
C SER A 245 5.71 3.44 -0.38
N GLY A 246 5.38 3.25 -1.66
CA GLY A 246 4.01 3.08 -2.13
C GLY A 246 3.67 1.63 -2.46
N LEU A 247 2.40 1.39 -2.82
CA LEU A 247 1.81 0.05 -2.91
C LEU A 247 1.43 -0.38 -4.34
N CYS A 248 1.98 0.26 -5.39
CA CYS A 248 1.70 -0.19 -6.75
C CYS A 248 2.16 -1.64 -6.97
N VAL A 249 3.35 -2.00 -6.44
CA VAL A 249 3.90 -3.36 -6.51
C VAL A 249 3.02 -4.38 -5.82
N GLU A 250 2.45 -4.03 -4.68
CA GLU A 250 1.58 -4.87 -3.85
C GLU A 250 0.32 -5.30 -4.61
N CYS A 251 -0.38 -4.33 -5.19
CA CYS A 251 -1.63 -4.59 -5.89
C CYS A 251 -1.40 -5.14 -7.31
N HIS A 252 -0.32 -4.73 -7.99
CA HIS A 252 -0.07 -5.09 -9.37
C HIS A 252 0.91 -6.27 -9.56
N THR A 253 1.16 -7.02 -8.50
CA THR A 253 1.90 -8.29 -8.53
C THR A 253 1.04 -9.37 -7.88
N THR A 254 0.97 -10.54 -8.52
CA THR A 254 0.18 -11.66 -7.98
C THR A 254 0.78 -12.15 -6.66
N HIS A 255 -0.07 -12.41 -5.66
CA HIS A 255 0.35 -13.01 -4.41
C HIS A 255 0.56 -14.51 -4.54
N LEU A 256 1.60 -15.03 -3.89
CA LEU A 256 1.87 -16.46 -3.79
C LEU A 256 0.86 -17.10 -2.83
N ALA A 257 0.42 -18.31 -3.17
CA ALA A 257 -0.53 -19.04 -2.34
C ALA A 257 0.09 -19.61 -1.07
N THR A 258 1.41 -19.74 -1.01
CA THR A 258 2.15 -20.41 0.07
C THR A 258 3.55 -19.82 0.24
N GLY A 259 4.06 -19.86 1.46
CA GLY A 259 5.44 -19.51 1.79
C GLY A 259 5.59 -18.25 2.63
N ALA A 260 6.83 -17.90 2.92
CA ALA A 260 7.20 -16.67 3.61
C ALA A 260 7.25 -15.47 2.66
N ASP A 261 7.39 -15.74 1.35
CA ASP A 261 7.35 -14.73 0.31
C ASP A 261 5.89 -14.46 -0.07
N VAL A 262 5.51 -13.20 -0.11
CA VAL A 262 4.11 -12.81 -0.36
C VAL A 262 3.86 -12.57 -1.84
N LEU A 263 4.81 -11.96 -2.56
CA LEU A 263 4.66 -11.60 -3.99
C LEU A 263 5.39 -12.60 -4.91
N ASP A 264 4.80 -12.84 -6.09
CA ASP A 264 5.48 -13.53 -7.19
C ASP A 264 6.49 -12.57 -7.85
N THR A 265 7.70 -12.56 -7.34
CA THR A 265 8.77 -11.67 -7.83
C THR A 265 9.19 -11.92 -9.28
N THR A 266 8.77 -13.05 -9.87
CA THR A 266 9.01 -13.34 -11.30
C THR A 266 8.04 -12.61 -12.22
N LYS A 267 6.98 -12.01 -11.67
CA LYS A 267 5.89 -11.35 -12.42
C LYS A 267 5.54 -9.97 -11.87
N MET A 268 6.52 -9.29 -11.31
CA MET A 268 6.29 -7.96 -10.72
C MET A 268 5.63 -7.01 -11.70
N PHE A 269 4.63 -6.29 -11.22
CA PHE A 269 3.83 -5.32 -11.97
C PHE A 269 3.04 -5.90 -13.15
N SER A 270 3.00 -7.21 -13.33
CA SER A 270 2.22 -7.80 -14.42
C SER A 270 0.73 -7.96 -14.12
N GLY A 271 0.27 -7.54 -12.94
CA GLY A 271 -1.14 -7.64 -12.54
C GLY A 271 -1.58 -9.07 -12.21
N GLY A 272 -2.89 -9.27 -12.16
CA GLY A 272 -3.49 -10.59 -11.93
C GLY A 272 -3.98 -10.84 -10.52
N GLU A 273 -3.83 -9.87 -9.60
CA GLU A 273 -4.42 -9.99 -8.27
C GLU A 273 -5.93 -9.72 -8.32
N ASP A 274 -6.70 -10.62 -7.71
CA ASP A 274 -8.16 -10.62 -7.75
C ASP A 274 -8.75 -9.99 -6.48
N PHE A 275 -9.32 -8.81 -6.62
CA PHE A 275 -9.94 -8.04 -5.54
C PHE A 275 -11.45 -8.26 -5.40
N SER A 276 -12.03 -9.23 -6.09
CA SER A 276 -13.48 -9.49 -6.05
C SER A 276 -14.02 -9.72 -4.64
N SER A 277 -13.20 -10.22 -3.73
CA SER A 277 -13.57 -10.47 -2.33
C SER A 277 -13.84 -9.20 -1.52
N PHE A 278 -13.34 -8.05 -1.96
CA PHE A 278 -13.59 -6.76 -1.32
C PHE A 278 -14.98 -6.19 -1.64
N PHE A 279 -15.66 -6.76 -2.64
CA PHE A 279 -16.96 -6.26 -3.09
C PHE A 279 -18.07 -7.24 -2.75
N ALA A 280 -19.25 -6.70 -2.48
CA ALA A 280 -20.43 -7.53 -2.28
C ALA A 280 -20.73 -8.32 -3.57
N THR A 281 -21.04 -9.59 -3.44
CA THR A 281 -21.37 -10.48 -4.56
C THR A 281 -22.53 -9.96 -5.42
N THR A 282 -23.35 -9.09 -4.86
CA THR A 282 -24.47 -8.44 -5.55
C THR A 282 -24.04 -7.43 -6.61
N LEU A 283 -22.80 -6.89 -6.52
CA LEU A 283 -22.32 -5.89 -7.48
C LEU A 283 -21.79 -6.52 -8.78
N MET A 284 -21.58 -7.83 -8.83
CA MET A 284 -21.08 -8.58 -9.98
C MET A 284 -19.82 -7.95 -10.63
N ILE A 285 -19.03 -7.23 -9.86
CA ILE A 285 -17.74 -6.69 -10.30
C ILE A 285 -16.63 -7.61 -9.81
N HIS A 286 -15.72 -7.95 -10.72
CA HIS A 286 -14.55 -8.78 -10.45
C HIS A 286 -13.30 -8.02 -10.87
N PRO A 287 -12.89 -7.00 -10.07
CA PRO A 287 -11.72 -6.23 -10.41
C PRO A 287 -10.46 -7.07 -10.20
N VAL A 288 -9.67 -7.14 -11.26
CA VAL A 288 -8.36 -7.78 -11.28
C VAL A 288 -7.33 -6.73 -11.64
N SER A 289 -6.24 -6.66 -10.90
CA SER A 289 -5.19 -5.67 -11.15
C SER A 289 -4.62 -5.80 -12.56
N LYS A 290 -4.37 -4.66 -13.20
CA LYS A 290 -3.89 -4.59 -14.58
C LYS A 290 -2.40 -4.83 -14.68
N ASN A 291 -1.97 -5.32 -15.84
CA ASN A 291 -0.56 -5.42 -16.21
C ASN A 291 -0.01 -4.03 -16.50
N LEU A 292 0.89 -3.55 -15.63
CA LEU A 292 1.54 -2.24 -15.75
C LEU A 292 2.84 -2.27 -16.56
N THR A 293 3.30 -3.46 -16.98
CA THR A 293 4.56 -3.59 -17.72
C THR A 293 4.48 -2.99 -19.12
N SER A 294 5.64 -2.79 -19.75
CA SER A 294 5.72 -2.22 -21.09
C SER A 294 5.33 -3.20 -22.23
N ASP A 295 4.69 -4.33 -21.90
CA ASP A 295 4.17 -5.21 -22.95
C ASP A 295 3.11 -4.48 -23.80
N ALA A 296 3.29 -4.53 -25.13
CA ALA A 296 2.46 -3.76 -26.05
C ALA A 296 1.05 -4.36 -26.25
N THR A 297 0.86 -5.62 -25.89
CA THR A 297 -0.38 -6.37 -26.14
C THR A 297 -1.24 -6.47 -24.90
N THR A 298 -0.62 -6.74 -23.76
CA THR A 298 -1.32 -7.03 -22.51
C THR A 298 -1.05 -6.01 -21.39
N GLY A 299 -0.07 -5.11 -21.60
CA GLY A 299 0.34 -4.10 -20.64
C GLY A 299 0.18 -2.67 -21.15
N LEU A 300 0.99 -1.76 -20.62
CA LEU A 300 0.94 -0.33 -20.93
C LEU A 300 1.95 0.11 -22.02
N GLY A 301 2.49 -0.82 -22.81
CA GLY A 301 3.51 -0.51 -23.82
C GLY A 301 3.06 0.54 -24.85
N THR A 302 1.79 0.53 -25.24
CA THR A 302 1.22 1.50 -26.20
C THR A 302 0.68 2.78 -25.55
N TRP A 303 0.70 2.90 -24.22
CA TRP A 303 0.24 4.09 -23.51
C TRP A 303 1.28 5.21 -23.60
N ALA A 304 0.83 6.44 -23.82
CA ALA A 304 1.68 7.61 -23.64
C ALA A 304 1.87 7.88 -22.14
N LEU A 305 2.89 8.67 -21.79
CA LEU A 305 3.09 9.12 -20.40
C LEU A 305 1.85 9.85 -19.85
N SER A 306 1.21 10.67 -20.71
CA SER A 306 -0.03 11.37 -20.39
C SER A 306 -1.20 10.45 -20.06
N ASP A 307 -1.25 9.24 -20.66
CA ASP A 307 -2.30 8.27 -20.36
C ASP A 307 -2.12 7.68 -18.94
N VAL A 308 -0.86 7.39 -18.56
CA VAL A 308 -0.53 6.92 -17.20
C VAL A 308 -0.81 8.02 -16.16
N LEU A 309 -0.47 9.27 -16.48
CA LEU A 309 -0.80 10.41 -15.61
C LEU A 309 -2.32 10.59 -15.47
N ALA A 310 -3.09 10.43 -16.54
CA ALA A 310 -4.56 10.49 -16.46
C ALA A 310 -5.14 9.38 -15.57
N ALA A 311 -4.53 8.20 -15.60
CA ALA A 311 -4.91 7.10 -14.73
C ALA A 311 -4.71 7.44 -13.24
N LEU A 312 -3.59 8.06 -12.88
CA LEU A 312 -3.29 8.47 -11.51
C LEU A 312 -4.15 9.68 -11.07
N GLN A 313 -4.27 10.71 -11.92
CA GLN A 313 -4.91 11.98 -11.58
C GLN A 313 -6.43 11.95 -11.64
N LYS A 314 -6.96 11.24 -12.64
CA LYS A 314 -8.38 11.29 -13.00
C LYS A 314 -9.09 9.96 -12.79
N GLY A 315 -8.35 8.87 -12.55
CA GLY A 315 -8.92 7.53 -12.54
C GLY A 315 -9.47 7.13 -13.90
N GLN A 316 -8.84 7.55 -15.01
CA GLN A 316 -9.26 7.26 -16.37
C GLN A 316 -8.22 6.45 -17.12
N ALA A 317 -8.64 5.37 -17.76
CA ALA A 317 -7.83 4.60 -18.67
C ALA A 317 -7.66 5.33 -20.01
N LYS A 318 -6.75 4.83 -20.87
CA LYS A 318 -6.44 5.42 -22.17
C LYS A 318 -7.66 5.56 -23.11
N ASP A 319 -8.62 4.65 -23.02
CA ASP A 319 -9.86 4.67 -23.80
C ASP A 319 -10.95 5.59 -23.20
N GLY A 320 -10.64 6.29 -22.09
CA GLY A 320 -11.55 7.17 -21.37
C GLY A 320 -12.47 6.46 -20.38
N SER A 321 -12.38 5.14 -20.26
CA SER A 321 -13.14 4.40 -19.24
C SER A 321 -12.62 4.70 -17.82
N ASN A 322 -13.50 4.59 -16.83
CA ASN A 322 -13.11 4.77 -15.43
C ASN A 322 -12.32 3.56 -14.92
N ILE A 323 -11.28 3.83 -14.17
CA ILE A 323 -10.52 2.81 -13.45
C ILE A 323 -11.34 2.33 -12.25
N CYS A 324 -11.38 1.03 -12.07
CA CYS A 324 -12.14 0.40 -11.01
C CYS A 324 -11.49 0.50 -9.64
N PRO A 325 -12.30 0.66 -8.57
CA PRO A 325 -11.80 0.37 -7.24
C PRO A 325 -11.40 -1.14 -7.14
N PRO A 326 -10.45 -1.50 -6.27
CA PRO A 326 -9.91 -0.67 -5.19
C PRO A 326 -8.72 0.21 -5.57
N MET A 327 -8.43 0.44 -6.87
CA MET A 327 -7.37 1.40 -7.26
C MET A 327 -7.61 2.75 -6.58
N PRO A 328 -6.71 3.24 -5.68
CA PRO A 328 -6.96 4.39 -4.83
C PRO A 328 -6.69 5.71 -5.57
N THR A 329 -7.40 5.92 -6.67
CA THR A 329 -7.23 7.12 -7.52
C THR A 329 -7.63 8.41 -6.80
N ALA A 330 -8.46 8.31 -5.76
CA ALA A 330 -8.81 9.44 -4.91
C ALA A 330 -7.61 9.96 -4.12
N ASP A 331 -6.72 9.08 -3.66
CA ASP A 331 -5.50 9.43 -2.94
C ASP A 331 -4.43 9.91 -3.90
N TYR A 332 -4.20 9.19 -4.98
CA TYR A 332 -3.16 9.51 -5.95
C TYR A 332 -3.35 10.87 -6.64
N ARG A 333 -4.57 11.36 -6.80
CA ARG A 333 -4.82 12.74 -7.30
C ARG A 333 -4.27 13.82 -6.37
N ASN A 334 -4.05 13.49 -5.10
CA ASN A 334 -3.49 14.39 -4.09
C ASN A 334 -1.95 14.36 -4.08
N MET A 335 -1.33 13.45 -4.86
CA MET A 335 0.12 13.48 -5.05
C MET A 335 0.52 14.71 -5.88
N ASN A 336 1.70 15.27 -5.59
CA ASN A 336 2.25 16.32 -6.43
C ASN A 336 2.56 15.79 -7.86
N LEU A 337 2.55 16.68 -8.84
CA LEU A 337 2.73 16.30 -10.24
C LEU A 337 4.11 15.71 -10.53
N ALA A 338 5.14 16.12 -9.78
CA ALA A 338 6.50 15.60 -9.95
C ALA A 338 6.54 14.11 -9.58
N ASP A 339 6.02 13.72 -8.42
CA ASP A 339 5.97 12.33 -7.97
C ASP A 339 5.07 11.45 -8.86
N GLN A 340 3.92 11.97 -9.30
CA GLN A 340 3.08 11.27 -10.29
C GLN A 340 3.84 11.04 -11.60
N THR A 341 4.63 12.03 -12.04
CA THR A 341 5.46 11.92 -13.25
C THR A 341 6.60 10.93 -13.05
N ASP A 342 7.21 10.89 -11.89
CA ASP A 342 8.25 9.94 -11.53
C ASP A 342 7.71 8.51 -11.54
N ILE A 343 6.57 8.26 -10.91
CA ILE A 343 5.87 6.97 -10.96
C ILE A 343 5.53 6.60 -12.42
N ALA A 344 4.98 7.53 -13.20
CA ALA A 344 4.63 7.26 -14.59
C ALA A 344 5.86 6.91 -15.45
N ASN A 345 7.00 7.59 -15.24
CA ASN A 345 8.26 7.24 -15.90
C ASN A 345 8.75 5.86 -15.47
N TYR A 346 8.64 5.51 -14.18
CA TYR A 346 8.99 4.17 -13.72
C TYR A 346 8.13 3.09 -14.37
N ILE A 347 6.82 3.24 -14.34
CA ILE A 347 5.88 2.30 -14.98
C ILE A 347 6.20 2.13 -16.48
N LYS A 348 6.51 3.22 -17.19
CA LYS A 348 6.90 3.16 -18.61
C LYS A 348 8.27 2.53 -18.86
N SER A 349 9.12 2.44 -17.85
CA SER A 349 10.45 1.82 -17.93
C SER A 349 10.47 0.33 -17.57
N LEU A 350 9.36 -0.23 -17.08
CA LEU A 350 9.28 -1.63 -16.68
C LEU A 350 9.52 -2.57 -17.87
N PRO A 351 10.27 -3.67 -17.70
CA PRO A 351 10.43 -4.67 -18.75
C PRO A 351 9.08 -5.29 -19.13
N PRO A 352 8.87 -5.69 -20.40
CA PRO A 352 7.62 -6.28 -20.84
C PRO A 352 7.42 -7.68 -20.26
N ILE A 353 6.22 -7.94 -19.72
CA ILE A 353 5.76 -9.26 -19.31
C ILE A 353 4.40 -9.50 -19.98
N VAL A 354 4.30 -10.55 -20.80
CA VAL A 354 3.04 -10.93 -21.42
C VAL A 354 2.14 -11.60 -20.38
N HIS A 355 1.10 -10.89 -19.95
CA HIS A 355 0.11 -11.41 -19.02
C HIS A 355 -1.27 -10.82 -19.34
N ALA A 356 -2.11 -11.59 -20.01
CA ALA A 356 -3.47 -11.18 -20.32
C ALA A 356 -4.36 -11.28 -19.07
N ILE A 357 -4.98 -10.17 -18.70
CA ILE A 357 -5.88 -10.08 -17.54
C ILE A 357 -7.32 -10.15 -18.04
N ALA A 358 -8.03 -11.20 -17.62
CA ALA A 358 -9.48 -11.26 -17.77
C ALA A 358 -10.13 -10.37 -16.73
N ASP A 359 -10.74 -9.29 -17.18
CA ASP A 359 -11.31 -8.25 -16.33
C ASP A 359 -12.82 -8.14 -16.57
N MET A 360 -13.58 -8.05 -15.50
CA MET A 360 -15.01 -7.79 -15.51
C MET A 360 -15.35 -6.56 -14.68
N CYS A 361 -14.60 -5.50 -14.86
CA CYS A 361 -14.88 -4.22 -14.25
C CYS A 361 -15.71 -3.34 -15.20
N ALA A 362 -16.97 -3.68 -15.37
CA ALA A 362 -17.92 -2.82 -16.06
C ALA A 362 -18.79 -2.13 -14.99
N PHE A 363 -18.44 -0.89 -14.62
CA PHE A 363 -19.43 -0.03 -14.00
C PHE A 363 -20.44 0.35 -15.08
N PRO A 364 -21.77 0.31 -14.80
CA PRO A 364 -22.71 0.93 -15.69
C PRO A 364 -22.28 2.40 -15.91
N PRO A 365 -22.34 2.92 -17.13
CA PRO A 365 -22.00 4.31 -17.38
C PRO A 365 -22.80 5.17 -16.39
N THR A 366 -22.13 6.07 -15.69
CA THR A 366 -22.81 7.08 -14.88
C THR A 366 -23.81 7.76 -15.81
N PRO A 367 -25.11 7.79 -15.48
CA PRO A 367 -26.05 8.53 -16.30
C PRO A 367 -25.54 9.96 -16.43
N PRO A 368 -25.66 10.58 -17.62
CA PRO A 368 -25.26 11.95 -17.79
C PRO A 368 -25.92 12.75 -16.67
N VAL A 369 -25.14 13.50 -15.91
CA VAL A 369 -25.69 14.52 -15.00
C VAL A 369 -26.36 15.47 -15.96
N ASP A 370 -27.68 15.35 -16.11
CA ASP A 370 -28.47 16.34 -16.82
C ASP A 370 -28.09 17.68 -16.23
N GLY A 371 -27.41 18.49 -17.03
CA GLY A 371 -27.08 19.83 -16.67
C GLY A 371 -28.39 20.54 -16.39
N GLY A 372 -28.76 20.59 -15.11
CA GLY A 372 -29.93 21.33 -14.67
C GLY A 372 -29.82 22.73 -15.17
N THR A 373 -30.48 23.01 -16.27
CA THR A 373 -30.84 24.37 -16.66
C THR A 373 -31.67 24.89 -15.51
N SER A 374 -31.07 25.74 -14.69
CA SER A 374 -31.79 26.56 -13.76
C SER A 374 -32.73 27.42 -14.57
N GLU A 375 -33.98 26.99 -14.73
CA GLU A 375 -35.05 27.88 -15.16
C GLU A 375 -35.16 28.95 -14.10
N ALA A 376 -34.74 30.17 -14.48
CA ALA A 376 -35.02 31.37 -13.75
C ALA A 376 -36.55 31.52 -13.76
N GLY A 377 -37.18 31.17 -12.62
CA GLY A 377 -38.58 31.43 -12.37
C GLY A 377 -38.83 32.93 -12.42
N GLY A 378 -39.40 33.38 -13.52
CA GLY A 378 -39.92 34.76 -13.63
C GLY A 378 -41.07 34.94 -12.68
N ASP A 379 -40.90 35.78 -11.69
CA ASP A 379 -41.96 36.35 -10.87
C ASP A 379 -42.88 37.20 -11.75
N THR A 380 -44.02 36.67 -12.13
CA THR A 380 -45.15 37.49 -12.59
C THR A 380 -46.01 37.84 -11.38
N ALA A 381 -45.78 39.03 -10.88
CA ALA A 381 -46.70 39.67 -9.93
C ALA A 381 -48.05 39.84 -10.62
N SER A 382 -49.07 39.11 -10.21
CA SER A 382 -50.47 39.37 -10.52
C SER A 382 -51.03 40.33 -9.49
N ALA A 383 -51.29 41.54 -9.92
CA ALA A 383 -52.11 42.50 -9.19
C ALA A 383 -53.56 42.01 -9.20
N GLY A 384 -54.08 41.59 -8.07
CA GLY A 384 -55.48 41.27 -7.83
C GLY A 384 -56.22 42.41 -7.19
N ASP A 385 -57.20 42.84 -7.89
CA ASP A 385 -58.15 43.90 -7.68
C ASP A 385 -58.96 43.79 -6.36
N ALA A 386 -59.14 44.92 -5.71
CA ALA A 386 -60.02 45.07 -4.55
C ALA A 386 -61.36 45.60 -5.01
N SER A 387 -62.44 44.88 -4.75
CA SER A 387 -63.77 45.48 -4.59
C SER A 387 -64.71 44.51 -3.85
N GLY A 388 -65.09 44.81 -2.64
CA GLY A 388 -66.41 45.32 -2.28
C GLY A 388 -67.47 44.25 -2.04
N ASN A 389 -67.80 43.93 -0.85
CA ASN A 389 -69.01 44.25 -0.13
C ASN A 389 -69.02 43.51 1.22
#